data_deab8fd70976a56695cec99ed1fc943e
#
_entry.id   deab8fd70976a56695cec99ed1fc943e
#
_cell.length_a   1.000
_cell.length_b   1.000
_cell.length_c   1.000
_cell.angle_alpha   90.00
_cell.angle_beta   90.00
_cell.angle_gamma   90.00
#
_symmetry.space_group_name_H-M   'P 1'
#
loop_
_entity.id
_entity.type
_entity.pdbx_description
1 polymer ?
#
loop_
_entity_poly.entity_id
_entity_poly.type
_entity_poly.pdbx_seq_one_letter_code
_entity_poly.pdbx_strand_id
1 'polypeptide(L)'
;MKVCVIGLGNIGIPVLEYISQRGFQVYGYNVVEKSIKAIETFTGWEDVPKCDVYVVAVSSNSVEDVCKKISNKNKNSLVCIESTVPVGTCRKISETFDLSTLVHCPHRFWVEDPINHGVRQLRVIGAINEESLRLGLDFYRSLDIPLHVCGSIEIAEMCKIAENAYRFVQIAFAEELRMICGSRKISFDDVREACNTKWNTEIPEAREGILGACLPKDTRYLRLLADSAPLLDGAILTDKNYQKWIKRS
;
A
#
# COMPACT_ATOMS: atom_id res chain seq x y z
N MET A 1 21.19 -14.66 3.97
CA MET A 1 19.87 -14.69 3.37
C MET A 1 19.87 -13.76 2.18
N LYS A 2 19.39 -14.26 1.02
CA LYS A 2 19.24 -13.50 -0.24
C LYS A 2 17.84 -12.96 -0.34
N VAL A 3 17.69 -11.68 -0.65
CA VAL A 3 16.40 -11.00 -0.78
C VAL A 3 16.29 -10.37 -2.17
N CYS A 4 15.19 -10.57 -2.87
CA CYS A 4 14.90 -9.85 -4.10
C CYS A 4 13.70 -8.92 -3.89
N VAL A 5 13.89 -7.63 -4.18
CA VAL A 5 12.78 -6.66 -4.20
C VAL A 5 12.33 -6.48 -5.64
N ILE A 6 11.04 -6.72 -5.88
CA ILE A 6 10.40 -6.70 -7.20
C ILE A 6 9.50 -5.47 -7.31
N GLY A 7 9.80 -4.64 -8.30
CA GLY A 7 9.14 -3.35 -8.50
C GLY A 7 9.91 -2.20 -7.84
N LEU A 8 10.82 -1.58 -8.60
CA LEU A 8 11.69 -0.51 -8.15
C LEU A 8 11.08 0.87 -8.45
N GLY A 9 9.92 1.10 -7.85
CA GLY A 9 9.22 2.39 -7.83
C GLY A 9 9.44 3.14 -6.50
N ASN A 10 8.53 4.08 -6.21
CA ASN A 10 8.59 4.93 -5.00
C ASN A 10 8.61 4.13 -3.69
N ILE A 11 8.03 2.93 -3.68
CA ILE A 11 8.04 2.03 -2.52
C ILE A 11 9.26 1.10 -2.56
N GLY A 12 9.47 0.42 -3.69
CA GLY A 12 10.47 -0.64 -3.76
C GLY A 12 11.91 -0.16 -3.62
N ILE A 13 12.26 1.03 -4.12
CA ILE A 13 13.62 1.57 -3.97
C ILE A 13 13.95 1.81 -2.50
N PRO A 14 13.16 2.56 -1.70
CA PRO A 14 13.43 2.73 -0.26
C PRO A 14 13.49 1.41 0.51
N VAL A 15 12.64 0.42 0.17
CA VAL A 15 12.65 -0.90 0.78
C VAL A 15 13.94 -1.64 0.45
N LEU A 16 14.35 -1.64 -0.82
CA LEU A 16 15.58 -2.28 -1.30
C LEU A 16 16.82 -1.73 -0.60
N GLU A 17 16.95 -0.40 -0.56
CA GLU A 17 18.06 0.29 0.09
C GLU A 17 18.09 0.01 1.60
N TYR A 18 16.92 0.05 2.24
CA TYR A 18 16.80 -0.22 3.67
C TYR A 18 17.23 -1.65 4.04
N ILE A 19 16.81 -2.65 3.25
CA ILE A 19 17.20 -4.06 3.46
C ILE A 19 18.71 -4.21 3.24
N SER A 20 19.26 -3.59 2.21
CA SER A 20 20.70 -3.62 1.93
C SER A 20 21.55 -3.09 3.10
N GLN A 21 21.11 -2.01 3.75
CA GLN A 21 21.78 -1.42 4.92
C GLN A 21 21.75 -2.32 6.16
N ARG A 22 20.92 -3.37 6.19
CA ARG A 22 20.83 -4.37 7.25
C ARG A 22 21.73 -5.59 7.04
N GLY A 23 22.61 -5.56 6.04
CA GLY A 23 23.59 -6.62 5.78
C GLY A 23 23.05 -7.83 5.03
N PHE A 24 21.85 -7.74 4.43
CA PHE A 24 21.35 -8.77 3.55
C PHE A 24 22.00 -8.68 2.17
N GLN A 25 22.12 -9.82 1.50
CA GLN A 25 22.45 -9.85 0.08
C GLN A 25 21.18 -9.53 -0.72
N VAL A 26 21.15 -8.35 -1.32
CA VAL A 26 19.93 -7.81 -1.91
C VAL A 26 20.05 -7.66 -3.42
N TYR A 27 18.98 -7.99 -4.12
CA TYR A 27 18.82 -7.85 -5.55
C TYR A 27 17.55 -7.08 -5.88
N GLY A 28 17.60 -6.29 -6.94
CA GLY A 28 16.44 -5.57 -7.44
C GLY A 28 15.96 -6.13 -8.79
N TYR A 29 14.66 -6.26 -8.98
CA TYR A 29 14.07 -6.55 -10.28
C TYR A 29 13.04 -5.53 -10.67
N ASN A 30 13.16 -5.00 -11.90
CA ASN A 30 12.17 -4.09 -12.47
C ASN A 30 12.13 -4.23 -13.99
N VAL A 31 10.96 -4.10 -14.59
CA VAL A 31 10.80 -4.22 -16.06
C VAL A 31 11.48 -3.09 -16.86
N VAL A 32 11.74 -1.97 -16.22
CA VAL A 32 12.51 -0.85 -16.78
C VAL A 32 13.81 -0.75 -16.00
N GLU A 33 14.91 -0.49 -16.68
CA GLU A 33 16.22 -0.37 -16.06
C GLU A 33 16.23 0.68 -14.94
N LYS A 34 16.80 0.27 -13.79
CA LYS A 34 17.01 1.12 -12.61
C LYS A 34 18.42 0.87 -12.10
N SER A 35 19.23 1.90 -12.10
CA SER A 35 20.56 1.85 -11.48
C SER A 35 20.48 2.34 -10.05
N ILE A 36 20.81 1.48 -9.09
CA ILE A 36 20.82 1.80 -7.67
C ILE A 36 22.23 1.53 -7.15
N LYS A 37 22.81 2.54 -6.50
CA LYS A 37 24.20 2.49 -6.05
C LYS A 37 24.48 1.26 -5.18
N ALA A 38 25.51 0.49 -5.55
CA ALA A 38 25.99 -0.70 -4.83
C ALA A 38 24.98 -1.86 -4.71
N ILE A 39 23.90 -1.86 -5.50
CA ILE A 39 22.91 -2.96 -5.52
C ILE A 39 22.76 -3.45 -6.94
N GLU A 40 22.83 -4.76 -7.12
CA GLU A 40 22.64 -5.41 -8.41
C GLU A 40 21.15 -5.43 -8.78
N THR A 41 20.84 -4.92 -9.99
CA THR A 41 19.46 -4.82 -10.49
C THR A 41 19.32 -5.48 -11.85
N PHE A 42 18.16 -6.09 -12.10
CA PHE A 42 17.87 -6.88 -13.30
C PHE A 42 16.62 -6.35 -14.00
N THR A 43 16.59 -6.44 -15.33
CA THR A 43 15.41 -6.25 -16.17
C THR A 43 14.90 -7.57 -16.76
N GLY A 44 15.79 -8.56 -16.92
CA GLY A 44 15.46 -9.93 -17.28
C GLY A 44 15.12 -10.77 -16.05
N TRP A 45 13.94 -11.42 -16.02
CA TRP A 45 13.56 -12.25 -14.88
C TRP A 45 14.46 -13.48 -14.73
N GLU A 46 14.94 -14.03 -15.83
CA GLU A 46 15.78 -15.24 -15.82
C GLU A 46 17.14 -14.98 -15.16
N ASP A 47 17.64 -13.74 -15.26
CA ASP A 47 18.93 -13.32 -14.69
C ASP A 47 18.85 -13.13 -13.17
N VAL A 48 17.65 -12.95 -12.61
CA VAL A 48 17.46 -12.81 -11.15
C VAL A 48 17.87 -14.10 -10.45
N PRO A 49 18.80 -14.07 -9.49
CA PRO A 49 19.20 -15.29 -8.77
C PRO A 49 18.05 -15.84 -7.92
N LYS A 50 18.12 -17.14 -7.59
CA LYS A 50 17.20 -17.72 -6.59
C LYS A 50 17.45 -17.04 -5.23
N CYS A 51 16.37 -16.53 -4.64
CA CYS A 51 16.39 -15.84 -3.36
C CYS A 51 15.58 -16.60 -2.30
N ASP A 52 15.92 -16.37 -1.04
CA ASP A 52 15.21 -16.93 0.10
C ASP A 52 13.90 -16.17 0.37
N VAL A 53 13.91 -14.85 0.07
CA VAL A 53 12.76 -13.95 0.24
C VAL A 53 12.55 -13.11 -1.01
N TYR A 54 11.31 -12.98 -1.43
CA TYR A 54 10.87 -12.06 -2.48
C TYR A 54 9.90 -11.03 -1.91
N VAL A 55 10.27 -9.75 -1.98
CA VAL A 55 9.41 -8.63 -1.59
C VAL A 55 8.76 -8.05 -2.83
N VAL A 56 7.43 -8.14 -2.91
CA VAL A 56 6.65 -7.73 -4.08
C VAL A 56 6.05 -6.35 -3.86
N ALA A 57 6.59 -5.34 -4.56
CA ALA A 57 6.22 -3.93 -4.47
C ALA A 57 5.84 -3.34 -5.86
N VAL A 58 4.99 -4.05 -6.58
CA VAL A 58 4.52 -3.70 -7.93
C VAL A 58 3.08 -3.15 -7.93
N SER A 59 2.59 -2.73 -9.10
CA SER A 59 1.17 -2.40 -9.24
C SER A 59 0.27 -3.60 -8.93
N SER A 60 -0.93 -3.37 -8.39
CA SER A 60 -1.88 -4.45 -8.02
C SER A 60 -2.10 -5.44 -9.16
N ASN A 61 -2.21 -4.95 -10.39
CA ASN A 61 -2.48 -5.78 -11.58
C ASN A 61 -1.30 -6.67 -11.98
N SER A 62 -0.10 -6.41 -11.47
CA SER A 62 1.11 -7.18 -11.80
C SER A 62 1.49 -8.20 -10.71
N VAL A 63 0.79 -8.19 -9.56
CA VAL A 63 1.14 -9.04 -8.42
C VAL A 63 1.00 -10.53 -8.76
N GLU A 64 -0.10 -10.91 -9.41
CA GLU A 64 -0.36 -12.31 -9.80
C GLU A 64 0.71 -12.85 -10.75
N ASP A 65 1.07 -12.09 -11.79
CA ASP A 65 2.12 -12.46 -12.75
C ASP A 65 3.50 -12.60 -12.09
N VAL A 66 3.83 -11.69 -11.17
CA VAL A 66 5.08 -11.75 -10.40
C VAL A 66 5.12 -12.98 -9.51
N CYS A 67 4.06 -13.28 -8.80
CA CYS A 67 3.98 -14.45 -7.92
C CYS A 67 4.07 -15.77 -8.72
N LYS A 68 3.48 -15.83 -9.91
CA LYS A 68 3.65 -16.94 -10.85
C LYS A 68 5.13 -17.14 -11.24
N LYS A 69 5.83 -16.04 -11.56
CA LYS A 69 7.27 -16.10 -11.87
C LYS A 69 8.10 -16.56 -10.68
N ILE A 70 7.78 -16.12 -9.47
CA ILE A 70 8.45 -16.56 -8.23
C ILE A 70 8.23 -18.06 -8.02
N SER A 71 7.00 -18.56 -8.12
CA SER A 71 6.68 -19.97 -7.96
C SER A 71 7.51 -20.85 -8.91
N ASN A 72 7.59 -20.47 -10.18
CA ASN A 72 8.39 -21.19 -11.17
C ASN A 72 9.89 -21.17 -10.87
N LYS A 73 10.40 -20.14 -10.22
CA LYS A 73 11.83 -19.98 -9.88
C LYS A 73 12.20 -20.62 -8.53
N ASN A 74 11.40 -20.38 -7.50
CA ASN A 74 11.62 -20.92 -6.15
C ASN A 74 10.34 -20.90 -5.31
N LYS A 75 9.51 -21.94 -5.43
CA LYS A 75 8.23 -22.03 -4.71
C LYS A 75 8.35 -22.16 -3.19
N ASN A 76 9.53 -22.52 -2.68
CA ASN A 76 9.78 -22.67 -1.25
C ASN A 76 10.32 -21.38 -0.59
N SER A 77 10.40 -20.26 -1.34
CA SER A 77 10.81 -18.97 -0.81
C SER A 77 9.68 -18.30 -0.03
N LEU A 78 10.04 -17.46 0.92
CA LEU A 78 9.08 -16.54 1.54
C LEU A 78 8.68 -15.45 0.54
N VAL A 79 7.39 -15.35 0.26
CA VAL A 79 6.82 -14.27 -0.58
C VAL A 79 6.17 -13.23 0.31
N CYS A 80 6.70 -12.01 0.30
CA CYS A 80 6.17 -10.86 1.05
C CYS A 80 5.45 -9.91 0.08
N ILE A 81 4.13 -9.94 0.02
CA ILE A 81 3.36 -9.01 -0.80
C ILE A 81 3.19 -7.70 -0.02
N GLU A 82 3.92 -6.65 -0.45
CA GLU A 82 3.80 -5.28 0.09
C GLU A 82 2.88 -4.40 -0.77
N SER A 83 2.57 -4.82 -1.99
CA SER A 83 1.58 -4.17 -2.85
C SER A 83 0.20 -4.24 -2.24
N THR A 84 -0.59 -3.17 -2.38
CA THR A 84 -2.02 -3.21 -2.04
C THR A 84 -2.77 -4.07 -3.05
N VAL A 85 -3.53 -5.05 -2.57
CA VAL A 85 -4.33 -5.97 -3.38
C VAL A 85 -5.77 -6.05 -2.86
N PRO A 86 -6.75 -6.44 -3.69
CA PRO A 86 -8.11 -6.75 -3.23
C PRO A 86 -8.13 -7.89 -2.21
N VAL A 87 -9.13 -7.89 -1.33
CA VAL A 87 -9.31 -8.95 -0.32
C VAL A 87 -9.48 -10.32 -0.97
N GLY A 88 -8.78 -11.32 -0.45
CA GLY A 88 -8.75 -12.70 -0.95
C GLY A 88 -7.69 -12.96 -2.04
N THR A 89 -6.99 -11.93 -2.51
CA THR A 89 -5.99 -12.06 -3.58
C THR A 89 -4.82 -12.94 -3.15
N CYS A 90 -4.28 -12.73 -1.97
CA CYS A 90 -3.09 -13.46 -1.49
C CYS A 90 -3.37 -14.96 -1.33
N ARG A 91 -4.54 -15.32 -0.82
CA ARG A 91 -4.96 -16.73 -0.71
C ARG A 91 -5.12 -17.36 -2.07
N LYS A 92 -5.84 -16.71 -2.98
CA LYS A 92 -5.98 -17.17 -4.37
C LYS A 92 -4.61 -17.41 -5.04
N ILE A 93 -3.68 -16.48 -4.88
CA ILE A 93 -2.31 -16.59 -5.42
C ILE A 93 -1.59 -17.80 -4.84
N SER A 94 -1.63 -17.98 -3.51
CA SER A 94 -1.03 -19.11 -2.83
C SER A 94 -1.55 -20.46 -3.36
N GLU A 95 -2.86 -20.59 -3.48
CA GLU A 95 -3.52 -21.80 -3.97
C GLU A 95 -3.24 -22.04 -5.46
N THR A 96 -3.30 -20.97 -6.29
CA THR A 96 -3.13 -21.08 -7.75
C THR A 96 -1.70 -21.46 -8.15
N PHE A 97 -0.70 -20.94 -7.42
CA PHE A 97 0.71 -21.09 -7.78
C PHE A 97 1.50 -21.98 -6.81
N ASP A 98 0.84 -22.70 -5.91
CA ASP A 98 1.48 -23.58 -4.91
C ASP A 98 2.59 -22.87 -4.12
N LEU A 99 2.29 -21.64 -3.67
CA LEU A 99 3.17 -20.86 -2.81
C LEU A 99 2.80 -21.11 -1.35
N SER A 100 3.51 -22.02 -0.70
CA SER A 100 3.23 -22.49 0.67
C SER A 100 3.64 -21.50 1.76
N THR A 101 4.49 -20.50 1.43
CA THR A 101 5.03 -19.52 2.37
C THR A 101 4.80 -18.09 1.84
N LEU A 102 3.66 -17.50 2.22
CA LEU A 102 3.24 -16.19 1.75
C LEU A 102 2.67 -15.35 2.89
N VAL A 103 3.13 -14.10 2.99
CA VAL A 103 2.59 -13.07 3.88
C VAL A 103 2.17 -11.84 3.11
N HIS A 104 1.17 -11.13 3.63
CA HIS A 104 0.80 -9.80 3.20
C HIS A 104 1.20 -8.80 4.29
N CYS A 105 2.12 -7.90 3.95
CA CYS A 105 2.59 -6.84 4.85
C CYS A 105 2.55 -5.51 4.07
N PRO A 106 1.34 -4.95 3.84
CA PRO A 106 1.16 -3.83 2.93
C PRO A 106 1.92 -2.60 3.39
N HIS A 107 2.52 -1.92 2.42
CA HIS A 107 3.31 -0.74 2.70
C HIS A 107 2.42 0.45 3.06
N ARG A 108 2.78 1.17 4.12
CA ARG A 108 2.24 2.48 4.47
C ARG A 108 3.28 3.50 4.06
N PHE A 109 2.99 4.31 3.03
CA PHE A 109 3.99 5.15 2.39
C PHE A 109 3.60 6.62 2.46
N TRP A 110 4.55 7.44 2.89
CA TRP A 110 4.51 8.88 2.77
C TRP A 110 5.73 9.38 2.00
N VAL A 111 5.49 10.13 0.93
CA VAL A 111 6.54 10.53 -0.03
C VAL A 111 7.59 11.46 0.59
N GLU A 112 7.20 12.27 1.58
CA GLU A 112 8.11 13.23 2.24
C GLU A 112 9.03 12.56 3.27
N ASP A 113 8.61 11.38 3.81
CA ASP A 113 9.45 10.59 4.70
C ASP A 113 9.24 9.09 4.42
N PRO A 114 9.88 8.58 3.35
CA PRO A 114 9.71 7.21 2.91
C PRO A 114 10.31 6.16 3.86
N ILE A 115 11.17 6.56 4.79
CA ILE A 115 11.80 5.64 5.76
C ILE A 115 11.01 5.57 7.06
N ASN A 116 10.84 6.68 7.80
CA ASN A 116 10.19 6.62 9.11
C ASN A 116 8.66 6.49 8.98
N HIS A 117 8.05 7.22 8.00
CA HIS A 117 6.62 7.13 7.67
C HIS A 117 6.34 6.25 6.44
N GLY A 118 7.25 5.34 6.15
CA GLY A 118 7.16 4.34 5.09
C GLY A 118 7.67 2.99 5.58
N VAL A 119 8.97 2.72 5.41
CA VAL A 119 9.57 1.41 5.70
C VAL A 119 9.49 1.04 7.17
N ARG A 120 9.84 1.96 8.08
CA ARG A 120 10.00 1.71 9.53
C ARG A 120 8.73 1.88 10.36
N GLN A 121 7.65 2.42 9.81
CA GLN A 121 6.45 2.58 10.61
C GLN A 121 5.80 1.24 10.96
N LEU A 122 4.95 1.24 12.00
CA LEU A 122 4.16 0.07 12.37
C LEU A 122 3.33 -0.40 11.17
N ARG A 123 3.51 -1.65 10.75
CA ARG A 123 2.76 -2.28 9.67
C ARG A 123 1.85 -3.38 10.19
N VAL A 124 0.81 -3.71 9.45
CA VAL A 124 0.04 -4.92 9.65
C VAL A 124 0.68 -6.07 8.90
N ILE A 125 0.59 -7.29 9.45
CA ILE A 125 1.02 -8.51 8.76
C ILE A 125 -0.04 -9.59 8.93
N GLY A 126 -0.44 -10.20 7.81
CA GLY A 126 -1.26 -11.39 7.75
C GLY A 126 -0.56 -12.48 6.94
N ALA A 127 -0.90 -13.74 7.20
CA ALA A 127 -0.25 -14.88 6.58
C ALA A 127 -1.29 -15.93 6.14
N ILE A 128 -0.92 -16.78 5.17
CA ILE A 128 -1.78 -17.88 4.71
C ILE A 128 -1.83 -19.04 5.70
N ASN A 129 -0.78 -19.22 6.52
CA ASN A 129 -0.66 -20.24 7.56
C ASN A 129 0.36 -19.81 8.64
N GLU A 130 0.48 -20.61 9.71
CA GLU A 130 1.37 -20.33 10.86
C GLU A 130 2.86 -20.29 10.47
N GLU A 131 3.30 -21.18 9.58
CA GLU A 131 4.68 -21.21 9.12
C GLU A 131 5.04 -19.95 8.35
N SER A 132 4.17 -19.48 7.46
CA SER A 132 4.32 -18.22 6.75
C SER A 132 4.40 -17.03 7.72
N LEU A 133 3.54 -17.03 8.74
CA LEU A 133 3.55 -15.99 9.76
C LEU A 133 4.87 -15.96 10.51
N ARG A 134 5.35 -17.12 10.97
CA ARG A 134 6.64 -17.26 11.66
C ARG A 134 7.79 -16.69 10.81
N LEU A 135 7.91 -17.15 9.57
CA LEU A 135 8.95 -16.70 8.64
C LEU A 135 8.85 -15.19 8.33
N GLY A 136 7.64 -14.69 8.13
CA GLY A 136 7.40 -13.26 7.91
C GLY A 136 7.78 -12.42 9.12
N LEU A 137 7.41 -12.85 10.32
CA LEU A 137 7.79 -12.17 11.56
C LEU A 137 9.32 -12.14 11.75
N ASP A 138 10.00 -13.27 11.52
CA ASP A 138 11.46 -13.35 11.63
C ASP A 138 12.13 -12.40 10.63
N PHE A 139 11.66 -12.37 9.39
CA PHE A 139 12.19 -11.48 8.36
C PHE A 139 12.01 -9.99 8.72
N TYR A 140 10.78 -9.54 8.97
CA TYR A 140 10.52 -8.10 9.22
C TYR A 140 11.11 -7.63 10.56
N ARG A 141 11.15 -8.46 11.61
CA ARG A 141 11.82 -8.15 12.86
C ARG A 141 13.32 -7.99 12.70
N SER A 142 13.98 -8.81 11.84
CA SER A 142 15.39 -8.63 11.53
C SER A 142 15.72 -7.32 10.81
N LEU A 143 14.68 -6.64 10.30
CA LEU A 143 14.74 -5.32 9.69
C LEU A 143 14.34 -4.18 10.68
N ASP A 144 14.10 -4.48 11.95
CA ASP A 144 13.57 -3.53 12.94
C ASP A 144 12.24 -2.86 12.51
N ILE A 145 11.39 -3.59 11.79
CA ILE A 145 10.07 -3.10 11.38
C ILE A 145 9.03 -3.57 12.40
N PRO A 146 8.37 -2.65 13.12
CA PRO A 146 7.33 -3.02 14.07
C PRO A 146 6.09 -3.56 13.35
N LEU A 147 5.48 -4.61 13.93
CA LEU A 147 4.37 -5.34 13.30
C LEU A 147 3.17 -5.49 14.23
N HIS A 148 1.98 -5.27 13.67
CA HIS A 148 0.71 -5.71 14.23
C HIS A 148 0.26 -6.97 13.49
N VAL A 149 0.15 -8.08 14.23
CA VAL A 149 -0.23 -9.37 13.65
C VAL A 149 -1.74 -9.44 13.50
N CYS A 150 -2.19 -9.66 12.27
CA CYS A 150 -3.60 -9.89 11.95
C CYS A 150 -3.98 -11.37 12.12
N GLY A 151 -5.22 -11.64 12.49
CA GLY A 151 -5.73 -13.00 12.66
C GLY A 151 -5.87 -13.79 11.35
N SER A 152 -5.84 -13.11 10.19
CA SER A 152 -5.79 -13.74 8.86
C SER A 152 -5.14 -12.81 7.85
N ILE A 153 -4.80 -13.35 6.68
CA ILE A 153 -4.21 -12.57 5.58
C ILE A 153 -5.23 -11.58 4.99
N GLU A 154 -6.50 -11.98 4.97
CA GLU A 154 -7.61 -11.15 4.48
C GLU A 154 -7.83 -9.92 5.37
N ILE A 155 -7.58 -10.03 6.68
CA ILE A 155 -7.63 -8.86 7.59
C ILE A 155 -6.54 -7.86 7.23
N ALA A 156 -5.33 -8.31 6.90
CA ALA A 156 -4.25 -7.41 6.49
C ALA A 156 -4.55 -6.73 5.14
N GLU A 157 -5.14 -7.46 4.18
CA GLU A 157 -5.61 -6.91 2.90
C GLU A 157 -6.71 -5.86 3.12
N MET A 158 -7.73 -6.21 3.92
CA MET A 158 -8.84 -5.32 4.25
C MET A 158 -8.36 -4.06 4.96
N CYS A 159 -7.47 -4.19 5.94
CA CYS A 159 -6.92 -3.08 6.70
C CYS A 159 -6.33 -2.01 5.77
N LYS A 160 -5.50 -2.42 4.81
CA LYS A 160 -4.85 -1.47 3.90
C LYS A 160 -5.82 -0.70 3.02
N ILE A 161 -6.81 -1.36 2.46
CA ILE A 161 -7.82 -0.68 1.62
C ILE A 161 -8.77 0.17 2.46
N ALA A 162 -9.10 -0.26 3.68
CA ALA A 162 -9.93 0.50 4.60
C ALA A 162 -9.25 1.80 5.09
N GLU A 163 -7.96 1.75 5.41
CA GLU A 163 -7.17 2.95 5.78
C GLU A 163 -7.22 4.02 4.68
N ASN A 164 -7.03 3.61 3.44
CA ASN A 164 -7.05 4.52 2.30
C ASN A 164 -8.47 5.03 1.99
N ALA A 165 -9.48 4.17 2.09
CA ALA A 165 -10.87 4.58 1.92
C ALA A 165 -11.35 5.55 3.03
N TYR A 166 -10.93 5.30 4.28
CA TYR A 166 -11.20 6.21 5.39
C TYR A 166 -10.59 7.61 5.13
N ARG A 167 -9.33 7.64 4.67
CA ARG A 167 -8.68 8.90 4.30
C ARG A 167 -9.38 9.61 3.14
N PHE A 168 -9.86 8.84 2.16
CA PHE A 168 -10.67 9.37 1.05
C PHE A 168 -11.93 10.06 1.57
N VAL A 169 -12.69 9.41 2.47
CA VAL A 169 -13.92 9.97 3.07
C VAL A 169 -13.63 11.25 3.84
N GLN A 170 -12.54 11.29 4.61
CA GLN A 170 -12.15 12.50 5.35
C GLN A 170 -11.89 13.69 4.41
N ILE A 171 -11.19 13.45 3.29
CA ILE A 171 -10.91 14.50 2.31
C ILE A 171 -12.19 14.92 1.59
N ALA A 172 -13.03 13.97 1.18
CA ALA A 172 -14.32 14.28 0.55
C ALA A 172 -15.22 15.12 1.47
N PHE A 173 -15.22 14.86 2.78
CA PHE A 173 -15.91 15.71 3.74
C PHE A 173 -15.36 17.15 3.75
N ALA A 174 -14.05 17.33 3.73
CA ALA A 174 -13.44 18.65 3.67
C ALA A 174 -13.78 19.40 2.37
N GLU A 175 -13.82 18.69 1.25
CA GLU A 175 -14.23 19.22 -0.06
C GLU A 175 -15.68 19.70 -0.05
N GLU A 176 -16.59 18.87 0.48
CA GLU A 176 -17.98 19.25 0.61
C GLU A 176 -18.17 20.47 1.52
N LEU A 177 -17.48 20.50 2.67
CA LEU A 177 -17.49 21.63 3.58
C LEU A 177 -17.00 22.91 2.88
N ARG A 178 -15.94 22.82 2.07
CA ARG A 178 -15.42 23.97 1.30
C ARG A 178 -16.43 24.48 0.28
N MET A 179 -17.15 23.59 -0.43
CA MET A 179 -18.24 24.01 -1.34
C MET A 179 -19.37 24.69 -0.57
N ILE A 180 -19.76 24.16 0.59
CA ILE A 180 -20.79 24.77 1.46
C ILE A 180 -20.38 26.16 1.91
N CYS A 181 -19.15 26.30 2.43
CA CYS A 181 -18.60 27.59 2.86
C CYS A 181 -18.60 28.61 1.70
N GLY A 182 -18.14 28.20 0.52
CA GLY A 182 -18.16 29.05 -0.68
C GLY A 182 -19.56 29.53 -1.05
N SER A 183 -20.57 28.67 -0.96
CA SER A 183 -21.98 29.03 -1.23
C SER A 183 -22.53 30.05 -0.22
N ARG A 184 -21.94 30.11 0.99
CA ARG A 184 -22.33 31.01 2.09
C ARG A 184 -21.44 32.21 2.24
N LYS A 185 -20.40 32.34 1.40
CA LYS A 185 -19.36 33.38 1.50
C LYS A 185 -18.64 33.40 2.86
N ILE A 186 -18.43 32.19 3.42
CA ILE A 186 -17.70 31.97 4.67
C ILE A 186 -16.31 31.42 4.30
N SER A 187 -15.27 31.84 5.02
CA SER A 187 -13.92 31.31 4.84
C SER A 187 -13.87 29.83 5.27
N PHE A 188 -13.54 28.93 4.36
CA PHE A 188 -13.35 27.53 4.68
C PHE A 188 -12.18 27.32 5.64
N ASP A 189 -11.08 28.05 5.44
CA ASP A 189 -9.88 27.88 6.26
C ASP A 189 -10.13 28.27 7.70
N ASP A 190 -10.84 29.38 7.95
CA ASP A 190 -11.21 29.80 9.30
C ASP A 190 -12.14 28.80 9.98
N VAL A 191 -13.13 28.26 9.23
CA VAL A 191 -14.02 27.21 9.76
C VAL A 191 -13.24 25.95 10.09
N ARG A 192 -12.34 25.52 9.21
CA ARG A 192 -11.49 24.33 9.40
C ARG A 192 -10.59 24.49 10.63
N GLU A 193 -9.91 25.64 10.75
CA GLU A 193 -9.06 25.94 11.91
C GLU A 193 -9.86 25.92 13.21
N ALA A 194 -11.02 26.58 13.24
CA ALA A 194 -11.90 26.59 14.39
C ALA A 194 -12.40 25.19 14.77
N CYS A 195 -12.79 24.36 13.80
CA CYS A 195 -13.21 22.99 14.05
C CYS A 195 -12.07 22.12 14.61
N ASN A 196 -10.84 22.30 14.09
CA ASN A 196 -9.67 21.54 14.50
C ASN A 196 -9.13 21.91 15.89
N THR A 197 -9.67 22.92 16.55
CA THR A 197 -9.40 23.19 17.97
C THR A 197 -10.02 22.13 18.89
N LYS A 198 -11.02 21.37 18.39
CA LYS A 198 -11.65 20.31 19.17
C LYS A 198 -10.77 19.06 19.15
N TRP A 199 -10.49 18.51 20.33
CA TRP A 199 -9.53 17.41 20.55
C TRP A 199 -9.75 16.15 19.69
N ASN A 200 -10.95 15.89 19.22
CA ASN A 200 -11.30 14.69 18.41
C ASN A 200 -11.78 15.06 17.00
N THR A 201 -11.37 16.21 16.49
CA THR A 201 -11.73 16.68 15.15
C THR A 201 -10.46 17.03 14.39
N GLU A 202 -10.25 16.43 13.25
CA GLU A 202 -9.15 16.72 12.32
C GLU A 202 -9.70 16.76 10.90
N ILE A 203 -10.09 17.95 10.46
CA ILE A 203 -10.55 18.19 9.08
C ILE A 203 -9.33 18.51 8.23
N PRO A 204 -9.03 17.70 7.20
CA PRO A 204 -7.89 17.95 6.32
C PRO A 204 -8.14 19.17 5.41
N GLU A 205 -7.08 19.62 4.73
CA GLU A 205 -7.21 20.59 3.66
C GLU A 205 -8.00 20.02 2.48
N ALA A 206 -8.89 20.82 1.93
CA ALA A 206 -9.50 20.58 0.64
C ALA A 206 -8.63 21.25 -0.44
N ARG A 207 -7.84 20.48 -1.16
CA ARG A 207 -6.91 20.96 -2.18
C ARG A 207 -7.57 20.98 -3.57
N GLU A 208 -6.98 20.33 -4.55
CA GLU A 208 -7.43 20.28 -5.95
C GLU A 208 -8.25 19.03 -6.28
N GLY A 209 -8.86 18.41 -5.27
CA GLY A 209 -9.51 17.11 -5.36
C GLY A 209 -8.61 15.99 -4.84
N ILE A 210 -9.17 14.78 -4.77
CA ILE A 210 -8.44 13.59 -4.35
C ILE A 210 -7.64 13.06 -5.54
N LEU A 211 -6.41 13.55 -5.65
CA LEU A 211 -5.50 13.20 -6.72
C LEU A 211 -4.70 11.91 -6.39
N GLY A 212 -4.03 11.38 -7.41
CA GLY A 212 -3.20 10.18 -7.28
C GLY A 212 -3.97 8.88 -7.46
N ALA A 213 -3.25 7.77 -7.50
CA ALA A 213 -3.82 6.46 -7.84
C ALA A 213 -4.34 5.69 -6.61
N CYS A 214 -3.74 5.88 -5.42
CA CYS A 214 -3.97 4.99 -4.29
C CYS A 214 -5.35 5.16 -3.66
N LEU A 215 -5.69 6.38 -3.19
CA LEU A 215 -6.95 6.60 -2.48
C LEU A 215 -8.18 6.28 -3.34
N PRO A 216 -8.30 6.78 -4.59
CA PRO A 216 -9.45 6.45 -5.43
C PRO A 216 -9.55 4.96 -5.77
N LYS A 217 -8.42 4.28 -6.02
CA LYS A 217 -8.39 2.86 -6.35
C LYS A 217 -8.84 2.01 -5.16
N ASP A 218 -8.26 2.24 -3.98
CA ASP A 218 -8.53 1.43 -2.80
C ASP A 218 -9.93 1.66 -2.25
N THR A 219 -10.46 2.88 -2.34
CA THR A 219 -11.87 3.18 -2.04
C THR A 219 -12.81 2.39 -2.96
N ARG A 220 -12.49 2.26 -4.26
CA ARG A 220 -13.26 1.42 -5.17
C ARG A 220 -13.16 -0.07 -4.83
N TYR A 221 -11.99 -0.56 -4.43
CA TYR A 221 -11.84 -1.94 -3.96
C TYR A 221 -12.75 -2.21 -2.76
N LEU A 222 -12.73 -1.32 -1.75
CA LEU A 222 -13.61 -1.45 -0.60
C LEU A 222 -15.08 -1.39 -0.99
N ARG A 223 -15.45 -0.44 -1.86
CA ARG A 223 -16.82 -0.28 -2.37
C ARG A 223 -17.36 -1.54 -3.04
N LEU A 224 -16.54 -2.25 -3.80
CA LEU A 224 -16.93 -3.45 -4.55
C LEU A 224 -17.13 -4.69 -3.66
N LEU A 225 -16.78 -4.64 -2.38
CA LEU A 225 -16.99 -5.75 -1.44
C LEU A 225 -18.42 -5.82 -0.88
N ALA A 226 -19.25 -4.82 -1.16
CA ALA A 226 -20.62 -4.77 -0.66
C ALA A 226 -21.60 -4.39 -1.78
N ASP A 227 -22.81 -4.93 -1.73
CA ASP A 227 -23.88 -4.59 -2.66
C ASP A 227 -24.29 -3.11 -2.54
N SER A 228 -24.20 -2.55 -1.34
CA SER A 228 -24.50 -1.14 -1.04
C SER A 228 -23.47 -0.57 -0.10
N ALA A 229 -22.91 0.59 -0.46
CA ALA A 229 -21.96 1.34 0.38
C ALA A 229 -22.20 2.85 0.22
N PRO A 230 -23.36 3.38 0.70
CA PRO A 230 -23.80 4.74 0.40
C PRO A 230 -22.82 5.83 0.88
N LEU A 231 -22.08 5.59 1.97
CA LEU A 231 -21.04 6.52 2.43
C LEU A 231 -19.90 6.65 1.41
N LEU A 232 -19.41 5.52 0.88
CA LEU A 232 -18.33 5.51 -0.11
C LEU A 232 -18.83 6.06 -1.46
N ASP A 233 -20.04 5.70 -1.88
CA ASP A 233 -20.66 6.21 -3.09
C ASP A 233 -20.83 7.74 -3.00
N GLY A 234 -21.30 8.24 -1.85
CA GLY A 234 -21.41 9.67 -1.57
C GLY A 234 -20.06 10.38 -1.62
N ALA A 235 -19.04 9.85 -0.95
CA ALA A 235 -17.70 10.44 -0.95
C ALA A 235 -17.09 10.50 -2.38
N ILE A 236 -17.24 9.43 -3.17
CA ILE A 236 -16.78 9.41 -4.57
C ILE A 236 -17.50 10.45 -5.42
N LEU A 237 -18.81 10.63 -5.20
CA LEU A 237 -19.60 11.64 -5.90
C LEU A 237 -19.18 13.05 -5.46
N THR A 238 -18.93 13.26 -4.18
CA THR A 238 -18.49 14.55 -3.63
C THR A 238 -17.16 15.01 -4.24
N ASP A 239 -16.13 14.17 -4.26
CA ASP A 239 -14.86 14.49 -4.91
C ASP A 239 -15.04 14.83 -6.39
N LYS A 240 -15.83 14.04 -7.11
CA LYS A 240 -16.13 14.31 -8.53
C LYS A 240 -16.83 15.67 -8.75
N ASN A 241 -17.73 16.05 -7.86
CA ASN A 241 -18.42 17.33 -7.92
C ASN A 241 -17.50 18.49 -7.53
N TYR A 242 -16.68 18.29 -6.51
CA TYR A 242 -15.69 19.26 -6.08
C TYR A 242 -14.66 19.57 -7.17
N GLN A 243 -14.13 18.57 -7.86
CA GLN A 243 -13.20 18.77 -8.99
C GLN A 243 -13.82 19.57 -10.14
N LYS A 244 -15.15 19.52 -10.32
CA LYS A 244 -15.87 20.35 -11.29
C LYS A 244 -16.08 21.76 -10.77
N TRP A 245 -16.33 21.89 -9.46
CA TRP A 245 -16.60 23.16 -8.82
C TRP A 245 -15.36 24.06 -8.82
N ILE A 246 -14.17 23.54 -8.43
CA ILE A 246 -12.92 24.32 -8.43
C ILE A 246 -12.50 24.81 -9.83
N LYS A 247 -12.91 24.12 -10.90
CA LYS A 247 -12.62 24.57 -12.29
C LYS A 247 -13.51 25.73 -12.75
N ARG A 248 -14.56 26.06 -11.99
CA ARG A 248 -15.53 27.12 -12.31
C ARG A 248 -15.39 28.32 -11.38
N SER A 249 -14.67 28.17 -10.27
CA SER A 249 -14.36 29.18 -9.27
C SER A 249 -13.06 29.90 -9.61
#